data_c7348f0ee0302dc28dc9a38082f7874e
#
_entry.id   c7348f0ee0302dc28dc9a38082f7874e
#
_cell.length_a   1.000
_cell.length_b   1.000
_cell.length_c   1.000
_cell.angle_alpha   90.00
_cell.angle_beta   90.00
_cell.angle_gamma   90.00
#
_symmetry.space_group_name_H-M   'P 1'
#
loop_
_entity.id
_entity.type
_entity.pdbx_description
1 polymer ?
#
loop_
_entity_poly.entity_id
_entity_poly.type
_entity_poly.pdbx_seq_one_letter_code
_entity_poly.pdbx_strand_id
1 'polypeptide(L)'
;PVHYYDVAHGKAYRDAAAAKETLCKVYGIDPSKYDSLDAAQAAITGYDLKQARALVDSAYDKALAAGDIKDTDKVVLVVGTADDTSSSFLRTFDFLETALKNMVKDTKLEGKLELQHKAYQSQWANDFRSGAYEICIGGWTGGAWDPGYFLLAYLSPNYMYSAAWNTSSQKMTYTMRGKEYTMSLMDWYYCLNGQGAEDWSEGAVAAEDRIGLIAALEAQILGAYYTVPIVYSYSATLISYQVEYISRTYNTFMAYGGIRYMTYNY
;
A
#
# COMPACT_ATOMS: atom_id res chain seq x y z
N PRO A 1 2.94 -4.88 -4.82
CA PRO A 1 3.35 -4.10 -6.01
C PRO A 1 3.36 -4.97 -7.26
N VAL A 2 2.45 -4.66 -8.20
CA VAL A 2 2.22 -5.49 -9.40
C VAL A 2 3.43 -5.50 -10.33
N HIS A 3 4.23 -4.44 -10.34
CA HIS A 3 5.29 -4.22 -11.32
C HIS A 3 6.72 -4.37 -10.78
N TYR A 4 6.86 -4.76 -9.52
CA TYR A 4 8.19 -5.05 -8.99
C TYR A 4 8.66 -6.38 -9.55
N TYR A 5 9.78 -6.34 -10.25
CA TYR A 5 10.37 -7.50 -10.87
C TYR A 5 11.21 -8.27 -9.85
N ASP A 6 10.86 -9.51 -9.66
CA ASP A 6 11.67 -10.44 -8.90
C ASP A 6 12.80 -10.97 -9.80
N VAL A 7 13.99 -10.40 -9.64
CA VAL A 7 15.17 -10.74 -10.46
C VAL A 7 15.55 -12.21 -10.30
N ALA A 8 15.41 -12.76 -9.09
CA ALA A 8 15.80 -14.15 -8.82
C ALA A 8 14.91 -15.17 -9.53
N HIS A 9 13.62 -14.87 -9.71
CA HIS A 9 12.67 -15.75 -10.37
C HIS A 9 12.35 -15.34 -11.83
N GLY A 10 12.89 -14.23 -12.31
CA GLY A 10 12.65 -13.75 -13.66
C GLY A 10 11.18 -13.36 -13.94
N LYS A 11 10.41 -12.97 -12.92
CA LYS A 11 8.99 -12.62 -13.03
C LYS A 11 8.62 -11.49 -12.06
N ALA A 12 7.43 -10.93 -12.22
CA ALA A 12 6.94 -9.93 -11.29
C ALA A 12 6.62 -10.56 -9.91
N TYR A 13 6.85 -9.79 -8.85
CA TYR A 13 6.52 -10.21 -7.48
C TYR A 13 5.08 -10.74 -7.37
N ARG A 14 4.13 -10.07 -8.01
CA ARG A 14 2.71 -10.44 -7.95
C ARG A 14 2.39 -11.78 -8.65
N ASP A 15 3.30 -12.31 -9.46
CA ASP A 15 3.14 -13.64 -10.07
C ASP A 15 3.60 -14.78 -9.13
N ALA A 16 4.29 -14.45 -8.04
CA ALA A 16 4.71 -15.43 -7.03
C ALA A 16 3.49 -15.98 -6.26
N ALA A 17 3.47 -17.28 -6.01
CA ALA A 17 2.37 -17.95 -5.30
C ALA A 17 2.15 -17.32 -3.91
N ALA A 18 3.20 -17.13 -3.12
CA ALA A 18 3.13 -16.53 -1.79
C ALA A 18 2.46 -15.13 -1.80
N ALA A 19 2.74 -14.30 -2.82
CA ALA A 19 2.12 -12.98 -2.96
C ALA A 19 0.62 -13.06 -3.30
N LYS A 20 0.21 -14.02 -4.14
CA LYS A 20 -1.19 -14.25 -4.49
C LYS A 20 -1.98 -14.82 -3.32
N GLU A 21 -1.43 -15.83 -2.64
CA GLU A 21 -2.03 -16.43 -1.45
C GLU A 21 -2.22 -15.41 -0.33
N THR A 22 -1.22 -14.54 -0.13
CA THR A 22 -1.30 -13.45 0.83
C THR A 22 -2.46 -12.50 0.55
N LEU A 23 -2.63 -12.07 -0.71
CA LEU A 23 -3.77 -11.24 -1.08
C LEU A 23 -5.10 -11.95 -0.83
N CYS A 24 -5.23 -13.20 -1.28
CA CYS A 24 -6.44 -13.98 -1.04
C CYS A 24 -6.76 -14.05 0.46
N LYS A 25 -5.78 -14.33 1.29
CA LYS A 25 -5.93 -14.39 2.75
C LYS A 25 -6.39 -13.05 3.35
N VAL A 26 -5.75 -11.95 2.96
CA VAL A 26 -6.09 -10.60 3.47
C VAL A 26 -7.53 -10.22 3.12
N TYR A 27 -7.97 -10.56 1.91
CA TYR A 27 -9.33 -10.23 1.44
C TYR A 27 -10.36 -11.36 1.66
N GLY A 28 -10.03 -12.36 2.47
CA GLY A 28 -10.97 -13.42 2.86
C GLY A 28 -11.38 -14.36 1.72
N ILE A 29 -10.57 -14.44 0.66
CA ILE A 29 -10.78 -15.35 -0.45
C ILE A 29 -10.11 -16.68 -0.15
N ASP A 30 -10.87 -17.77 -0.24
CA ASP A 30 -10.37 -19.14 -0.13
C ASP A 30 -9.95 -19.67 -1.51
N PRO A 31 -8.64 -19.81 -1.81
CA PRO A 31 -8.19 -20.23 -3.13
C PRO A 31 -8.66 -21.63 -3.52
N SER A 32 -8.97 -22.50 -2.55
CA SER A 32 -9.42 -23.87 -2.82
C SER A 32 -10.78 -23.96 -3.52
N LYS A 33 -11.53 -22.83 -3.54
CA LYS A 33 -12.85 -22.72 -4.20
C LYS A 33 -12.78 -22.29 -5.67
N TYR A 34 -11.57 -22.11 -6.20
CA TYR A 34 -11.34 -21.62 -7.56
C TYR A 34 -10.48 -22.60 -8.35
N ASP A 35 -10.61 -22.58 -9.67
CA ASP A 35 -9.86 -23.47 -10.58
C ASP A 35 -8.35 -23.20 -10.57
N SER A 36 -7.94 -22.01 -10.14
CA SER A 36 -6.54 -21.62 -10.02
C SER A 36 -6.34 -20.48 -9.01
N LEU A 37 -5.11 -20.30 -8.55
CA LEU A 37 -4.74 -19.16 -7.70
C LEU A 37 -4.93 -17.82 -8.42
N ASP A 38 -4.74 -17.77 -9.74
CA ASP A 38 -5.02 -16.59 -10.56
C ASP A 38 -6.52 -16.25 -10.59
N ALA A 39 -7.36 -17.27 -10.69
CA ALA A 39 -8.81 -17.09 -10.63
C ALA A 39 -9.26 -16.60 -9.24
N ALA A 40 -8.68 -17.14 -8.17
CA ALA A 40 -8.93 -16.68 -6.81
C ALA A 40 -8.51 -15.21 -6.62
N GLN A 41 -7.33 -14.83 -7.10
CA GLN A 41 -6.86 -13.44 -7.04
C GLN A 41 -7.77 -12.51 -7.85
N ALA A 42 -8.22 -12.90 -9.03
CA ALA A 42 -9.12 -12.11 -9.86
C ALA A 42 -10.51 -11.89 -9.24
N ALA A 43 -10.91 -12.74 -8.30
CA ALA A 43 -12.16 -12.62 -7.55
C ALA A 43 -12.10 -11.58 -6.40
N ILE A 44 -10.91 -11.05 -6.09
CA ILE A 44 -10.76 -10.04 -5.04
C ILE A 44 -11.39 -8.74 -5.51
N THR A 45 -12.43 -8.29 -4.82
CA THR A 45 -13.09 -7.00 -5.08
C THR A 45 -12.65 -5.90 -4.12
N GLY A 46 -12.10 -6.29 -2.95
CA GLY A 46 -11.80 -5.36 -1.85
C GLY A 46 -13.05 -4.72 -1.22
N TYR A 47 -14.24 -5.14 -1.61
CA TYR A 47 -15.50 -4.57 -1.15
C TYR A 47 -16.20 -5.51 -0.16
N ASP A 48 -16.22 -5.11 1.12
CA ASP A 48 -16.99 -5.77 2.18
C ASP A 48 -17.70 -4.71 3.04
N LEU A 49 -18.90 -4.32 2.60
CA LEU A 49 -19.70 -3.31 3.28
C LEU A 49 -20.12 -3.75 4.69
N LYS A 50 -20.37 -5.03 4.90
CA LYS A 50 -20.77 -5.56 6.21
C LYS A 50 -19.64 -5.42 7.22
N GLN A 51 -18.44 -5.81 6.83
CA GLN A 51 -17.25 -5.66 7.68
C GLN A 51 -16.92 -4.19 7.92
N ALA A 52 -16.99 -3.36 6.89
CA ALA A 52 -16.75 -1.91 7.01
C ALA A 52 -17.69 -1.27 8.04
N ARG A 53 -18.99 -1.55 7.98
CA ARG A 53 -19.98 -1.06 8.94
C ARG A 53 -19.72 -1.54 10.36
N ALA A 54 -19.38 -2.82 10.54
CA ALA A 54 -19.03 -3.35 11.84
C ALA A 54 -17.78 -2.69 12.46
N LEU A 55 -16.78 -2.36 11.62
CA LEU A 55 -15.59 -1.62 12.06
C LEU A 55 -15.94 -0.19 12.46
N VAL A 56 -16.79 0.50 11.69
CA VAL A 56 -17.28 1.86 12.02
C VAL A 56 -17.99 1.86 13.38
N ASP A 57 -18.94 0.96 13.60
CA ASP A 57 -19.66 0.88 14.87
C ASP A 57 -18.72 0.57 16.04
N SER A 58 -17.77 -0.35 15.85
CA SER A 58 -16.75 -0.67 16.85
C SER A 58 -15.84 0.53 17.17
N ALA A 59 -15.42 1.28 16.16
CA ALA A 59 -14.59 2.47 16.34
C ALA A 59 -15.37 3.57 17.07
N TYR A 60 -16.63 3.78 16.69
CA TYR A 60 -17.52 4.75 17.33
C TYR A 60 -17.70 4.45 18.81
N ASP A 61 -17.98 3.18 19.17
CA ASP A 61 -18.13 2.75 20.56
C ASP A 61 -16.86 2.95 21.38
N LYS A 62 -15.69 2.67 20.79
CA LYS A 62 -14.40 2.91 21.45
C LYS A 62 -14.16 4.38 21.72
N ALA A 63 -14.45 5.25 20.75
CA ALA A 63 -14.28 6.69 20.89
C ALA A 63 -15.24 7.28 21.97
N LEU A 64 -16.49 6.81 22.02
CA LEU A 64 -17.43 7.16 23.08
C LEU A 64 -16.91 6.71 24.45
N ALA A 65 -16.47 5.47 24.57
CA ALA A 65 -15.98 4.92 25.83
C ALA A 65 -14.69 5.61 26.33
N ALA A 66 -13.85 6.07 25.41
CA ALA A 66 -12.64 6.85 25.72
C ALA A 66 -12.96 8.31 26.07
N GLY A 67 -14.15 8.80 25.75
CA GLY A 67 -14.53 10.21 25.93
C GLY A 67 -14.00 11.14 24.85
N ASP A 68 -13.51 10.58 23.74
CA ASP A 68 -12.97 11.34 22.61
C ASP A 68 -14.09 12.08 21.86
N ILE A 69 -15.29 11.51 21.85
CA ILE A 69 -16.50 12.08 21.27
C ILE A 69 -17.70 11.91 22.22
N LYS A 70 -18.72 12.72 21.99
CA LYS A 70 -20.07 12.54 22.59
C LYS A 70 -21.03 12.01 21.52
N ASP A 71 -22.07 11.33 21.92
CA ASP A 71 -23.06 10.78 20.97
C ASP A 71 -23.78 11.87 20.11
N THR A 72 -23.78 13.10 20.58
CA THR A 72 -24.32 14.27 19.87
C THR A 72 -23.36 14.91 18.89
N ASP A 73 -22.09 14.55 18.93
CA ASP A 73 -21.06 15.20 18.14
C ASP A 73 -21.09 14.72 16.69
N LYS A 74 -20.72 15.62 15.78
CA LYS A 74 -20.35 15.26 14.42
C LYS A 74 -18.90 14.83 14.37
N VAL A 75 -18.63 13.80 13.60
CA VAL A 75 -17.27 13.34 13.27
C VAL A 75 -16.88 14.00 11.96
N VAL A 76 -15.89 14.87 12.00
CA VAL A 76 -15.37 15.58 10.83
C VAL A 76 -14.06 14.93 10.39
N LEU A 77 -14.00 14.48 9.14
CA LEU A 77 -12.78 13.98 8.51
C LEU A 77 -12.28 15.00 7.47
N VAL A 78 -11.06 15.48 7.65
CA VAL A 78 -10.42 16.42 6.70
C VAL A 78 -9.54 15.66 5.72
N VAL A 79 -9.81 15.83 4.44
CA VAL A 79 -9.03 15.26 3.33
C VAL A 79 -7.98 16.25 2.88
N GLY A 80 -6.72 15.95 3.14
CA GLY A 80 -5.56 16.74 2.68
C GLY A 80 -5.23 16.45 1.22
N THR A 81 -4.98 17.48 0.43
CA THR A 81 -4.63 17.40 -1.00
C THR A 81 -3.61 18.47 -1.40
N ALA A 82 -2.95 18.27 -2.54
CA ALA A 82 -2.01 19.26 -3.08
C ALA A 82 -2.70 20.53 -3.60
N ASP A 83 -3.89 20.37 -4.19
CA ASP A 83 -4.70 21.47 -4.73
C ASP A 83 -6.18 21.15 -4.50
N ASP A 84 -6.78 21.81 -3.52
CA ASP A 84 -8.18 21.64 -3.13
C ASP A 84 -9.18 22.39 -4.03
N THR A 85 -8.70 23.09 -5.04
CA THR A 85 -9.51 23.82 -6.03
C THR A 85 -9.57 23.11 -7.38
N SER A 86 -8.70 22.11 -7.61
CA SER A 86 -8.65 21.42 -8.90
C SER A 86 -9.92 20.62 -9.18
N SER A 87 -10.45 20.73 -10.39
CA SER A 87 -11.66 20.00 -10.79
C SER A 87 -11.51 18.48 -10.73
N SER A 88 -10.31 17.96 -10.88
CA SER A 88 -10.00 16.54 -10.74
C SER A 88 -10.12 16.10 -9.29
N PHE A 89 -9.56 16.87 -8.37
CA PHE A 89 -9.66 16.59 -6.96
C PHE A 89 -11.12 16.70 -6.47
N LEU A 90 -11.83 17.77 -6.83
CA LEU A 90 -13.21 17.97 -6.38
C LEU A 90 -14.13 16.81 -6.79
N ARG A 91 -13.98 16.28 -8.02
CA ARG A 91 -14.73 15.07 -8.43
C ARG A 91 -14.36 13.83 -7.59
N THR A 92 -13.09 13.68 -7.25
CA THR A 92 -12.64 12.57 -6.39
C THR A 92 -13.17 12.73 -4.97
N PHE A 93 -13.19 13.95 -4.46
CA PHE A 93 -13.74 14.29 -3.15
C PHE A 93 -15.25 14.01 -3.08
N ASP A 94 -16.03 14.45 -4.05
CA ASP A 94 -17.48 14.20 -4.14
C ASP A 94 -17.78 12.70 -4.18
N PHE A 95 -16.98 11.93 -4.93
CA PHE A 95 -17.09 10.47 -4.96
C PHE A 95 -16.78 9.86 -3.59
N LEU A 96 -15.69 10.26 -2.96
CA LEU A 96 -15.28 9.79 -1.63
C LEU A 96 -16.35 10.12 -0.58
N GLU A 97 -16.84 11.36 -0.57
CA GLU A 97 -17.89 11.80 0.35
C GLU A 97 -19.15 10.96 0.20
N THR A 98 -19.60 10.78 -1.04
CA THR A 98 -20.77 9.96 -1.35
C THR A 98 -20.58 8.50 -0.90
N ALA A 99 -19.42 7.92 -1.20
CA ALA A 99 -19.09 6.54 -0.84
C ALA A 99 -19.06 6.34 0.69
N LEU A 100 -18.42 7.25 1.42
CA LEU A 100 -18.35 7.19 2.88
C LEU A 100 -19.71 7.42 3.55
N LYS A 101 -20.52 8.38 3.06
CA LYS A 101 -21.89 8.58 3.55
C LYS A 101 -22.78 7.34 3.33
N ASN A 102 -22.64 6.68 2.18
CA ASN A 102 -23.34 5.42 1.90
C ASN A 102 -22.83 4.26 2.78
N MET A 103 -21.54 4.21 3.04
CA MET A 103 -20.93 3.19 3.89
C MET A 103 -21.42 3.30 5.34
N VAL A 104 -21.50 4.51 5.90
CA VAL A 104 -21.96 4.71 7.29
C VAL A 104 -23.49 4.64 7.47
N LYS A 105 -24.25 4.50 6.39
CA LYS A 105 -25.69 4.31 6.46
C LYS A 105 -26.01 3.03 7.26
N ASP A 106 -27.03 3.08 8.10
CA ASP A 106 -27.42 2.01 9.04
C ASP A 106 -26.35 1.70 10.13
N THR A 107 -25.42 2.63 10.39
CA THR A 107 -24.45 2.57 11.49
C THR A 107 -24.72 3.69 12.52
N LYS A 108 -24.03 3.64 13.67
CA LYS A 108 -24.09 4.68 14.71
C LYS A 108 -23.58 6.04 14.25
N LEU A 109 -22.82 6.08 13.14
CA LEU A 109 -22.26 7.28 12.55
C LEU A 109 -23.16 7.89 11.46
N GLU A 110 -24.31 7.27 11.13
CA GLU A 110 -25.23 7.79 10.14
C GLU A 110 -25.71 9.19 10.51
N GLY A 111 -25.61 10.12 9.56
CA GLY A 111 -25.97 11.52 9.74
C GLY A 111 -24.99 12.34 10.59
N LYS A 112 -23.96 11.71 11.17
CA LYS A 112 -22.95 12.37 11.99
C LYS A 112 -21.62 12.56 11.27
N LEU A 113 -21.35 11.85 10.16
CA LEU A 113 -20.13 11.97 9.38
C LEU A 113 -20.16 13.20 8.49
N GLU A 114 -19.11 14.01 8.56
CA GLU A 114 -18.89 15.21 7.75
C GLU A 114 -17.49 15.15 7.15
N LEU A 115 -17.37 15.38 5.83
CA LEU A 115 -16.08 15.48 5.17
C LEU A 115 -15.79 16.94 4.82
N GLN A 116 -14.54 17.33 5.02
CA GLN A 116 -13.99 18.61 4.60
C GLN A 116 -12.71 18.36 3.80
N HIS A 117 -12.28 19.29 2.98
CA HIS A 117 -11.01 19.21 2.27
C HIS A 117 -10.17 20.46 2.50
N LYS A 118 -8.86 20.31 2.47
CA LYS A 118 -7.90 21.41 2.59
C LYS A 118 -6.67 21.13 1.74
N ALA A 119 -6.11 22.18 1.15
CA ALA A 119 -4.79 22.13 0.57
C ALA A 119 -3.72 21.95 1.66
N TYR A 120 -2.64 21.23 1.35
CA TYR A 120 -1.49 21.12 2.23
C TYR A 120 -0.88 22.51 2.49
N GLN A 121 -0.52 22.77 3.74
CA GLN A 121 0.01 24.06 4.16
C GLN A 121 1.54 24.16 4.00
N SER A 122 2.19 23.00 3.94
CA SER A 122 3.64 22.89 3.74
C SER A 122 3.94 21.94 2.56
N GLN A 123 5.15 21.43 2.51
CA GLN A 123 5.41 20.31 1.61
C GLN A 123 4.51 19.13 2.02
N TRP A 124 3.72 18.63 1.09
CA TRP A 124 2.74 17.56 1.34
C TRP A 124 3.29 16.38 2.16
N ALA A 125 4.57 16.04 1.96
CA ALA A 125 5.27 15.00 2.69
C ALA A 125 5.37 15.27 4.20
N ASN A 126 5.47 16.53 4.60
CA ASN A 126 5.55 16.92 6.01
C ASN A 126 4.17 16.86 6.67
N ASP A 127 3.14 17.37 5.98
CA ASP A 127 1.76 17.31 6.46
C ASP A 127 1.28 15.86 6.56
N PHE A 128 1.66 15.02 5.59
CA PHE A 128 1.38 13.58 5.60
C PHE A 128 2.04 12.90 6.80
N ARG A 129 3.33 13.18 7.02
CA ARG A 129 4.15 12.57 8.07
C ARG A 129 3.74 13.02 9.47
N SER A 130 3.28 14.27 9.61
CA SER A 130 2.82 14.81 10.89
C SER A 130 1.40 14.36 11.25
N GLY A 131 0.67 13.69 10.34
CA GLY A 131 -0.74 13.35 10.55
C GLY A 131 -1.63 14.59 10.67
N ALA A 132 -1.33 15.65 9.89
CA ALA A 132 -2.07 16.92 9.95
C ALA A 132 -3.52 16.81 9.48
N TYR A 133 -3.85 15.74 8.79
CA TYR A 133 -5.17 15.47 8.24
C TYR A 133 -5.56 14.01 8.50
N GLU A 134 -6.87 13.75 8.68
CA GLU A 134 -7.40 12.40 8.93
C GLU A 134 -7.26 11.49 7.69
N ILE A 135 -7.38 12.08 6.50
CA ILE A 135 -7.20 11.39 5.22
C ILE A 135 -6.22 12.18 4.36
N CYS A 136 -5.21 11.52 3.85
CA CYS A 136 -4.25 12.12 2.92
C CYS A 136 -4.23 11.32 1.62
N ILE A 137 -4.26 12.03 0.48
CA ILE A 137 -4.08 11.43 -0.84
C ILE A 137 -2.64 11.64 -1.26
N GLY A 138 -1.94 10.55 -1.53
CA GLY A 138 -0.55 10.58 -1.92
C GLY A 138 -0.20 9.50 -2.93
N GLY A 139 1.01 9.55 -3.46
CA GLY A 139 1.57 8.57 -4.37
C GLY A 139 3.00 8.22 -4.00
N TRP A 140 3.42 7.01 -4.33
CA TRP A 140 4.77 6.53 -4.14
C TRP A 140 5.32 5.97 -5.44
N THR A 141 6.54 6.36 -5.77
CA THR A 141 7.34 5.73 -6.83
C THR A 141 8.66 5.29 -6.22
N GLY A 142 9.09 4.08 -6.50
CA GLY A 142 10.31 3.52 -5.90
C GLY A 142 11.03 2.55 -6.83
N GLY A 143 12.10 1.95 -6.33
CA GLY A 143 12.93 1.00 -7.07
C GLY A 143 12.12 -0.20 -7.57
N ALA A 144 12.09 -0.38 -8.89
CA ALA A 144 11.31 -1.43 -9.54
C ALA A 144 11.92 -2.83 -9.42
N TRP A 145 13.16 -2.92 -8.92
CA TRP A 145 13.96 -4.15 -8.94
C TRP A 145 13.78 -5.04 -7.72
N ASP A 146 13.35 -4.45 -6.60
CA ASP A 146 13.19 -5.16 -5.35
C ASP A 146 11.80 -4.90 -4.77
N PRO A 147 10.93 -5.92 -4.70
CA PRO A 147 9.61 -5.77 -4.09
C PRO A 147 9.70 -5.39 -2.60
N GLY A 148 10.75 -5.79 -1.88
CA GLY A 148 11.00 -5.42 -0.50
C GLY A 148 11.24 -3.93 -0.31
N TYR A 149 11.81 -3.25 -1.30
CA TYR A 149 12.05 -1.80 -1.23
C TYR A 149 10.74 -0.99 -1.09
N PHE A 150 9.65 -1.47 -1.66
CA PHE A 150 8.35 -0.78 -1.55
C PHE A 150 7.82 -0.76 -0.11
N LEU A 151 8.20 -1.75 0.71
CA LEU A 151 7.79 -1.82 2.12
C LEU A 151 8.38 -0.67 2.95
N LEU A 152 9.48 -0.06 2.48
CA LEU A 152 10.11 1.10 3.12
C LEU A 152 9.12 2.23 3.40
N ALA A 153 8.24 2.51 2.44
CA ALA A 153 7.25 3.59 2.56
C ALA A 153 6.29 3.40 3.74
N TYR A 154 6.04 2.15 4.12
CA TYR A 154 5.06 1.78 5.13
C TYR A 154 5.68 1.39 6.46
N LEU A 155 6.83 0.74 6.46
CA LEU A 155 7.41 0.15 7.66
C LEU A 155 8.50 1.02 8.31
N SER A 156 9.12 1.92 7.54
CA SER A 156 10.15 2.81 8.11
C SER A 156 9.51 4.08 8.68
N PRO A 157 9.86 4.46 9.93
CA PRO A 157 9.35 5.67 10.56
C PRO A 157 9.85 6.97 9.86
N ASN A 158 10.85 6.85 8.99
CA ASN A 158 11.38 7.97 8.22
C ASN A 158 10.52 8.33 7.00
N TYR A 159 9.52 7.50 6.67
CA TYR A 159 8.63 7.69 5.54
C TYR A 159 7.19 7.94 6.01
N MET A 160 6.37 8.51 5.14
CA MET A 160 5.11 9.15 5.52
C MET A 160 3.93 8.23 5.72
N TYR A 161 3.93 7.05 5.09
CA TYR A 161 2.75 6.19 5.12
C TYR A 161 2.56 5.43 6.42
N SER A 162 3.47 5.59 7.37
CA SER A 162 3.38 5.03 8.72
C SER A 162 3.13 6.08 9.81
N ALA A 163 2.74 7.31 9.46
CA ALA A 163 2.63 8.43 10.40
C ALA A 163 1.79 8.11 11.64
N ALA A 164 0.67 7.42 11.47
CA ALA A 164 -0.22 7.00 12.56
C ALA A 164 0.01 5.55 13.02
N TRP A 165 1.00 4.87 12.47
CA TRP A 165 1.24 3.46 12.73
C TRP A 165 2.64 3.20 13.29
N ASN A 166 2.70 2.87 14.58
CA ASN A 166 3.98 2.59 15.24
C ASN A 166 4.47 1.16 14.92
N THR A 167 5.19 1.03 13.81
CA THR A 167 5.74 -0.25 13.34
C THR A 167 6.83 -0.83 14.25
N SER A 168 7.43 -0.01 15.12
CA SER A 168 8.39 -0.47 16.13
C SER A 168 7.74 -1.24 17.27
N SER A 169 6.46 -0.97 17.57
CA SER A 169 5.70 -1.65 18.62
C SER A 169 4.88 -2.82 18.10
N GLN A 170 4.56 -2.85 16.81
CA GLN A 170 3.82 -3.94 16.19
C GLN A 170 4.73 -5.13 15.95
N LYS A 171 4.35 -6.31 16.43
CA LYS A 171 5.15 -7.53 16.30
C LYS A 171 4.51 -8.49 15.31
N MET A 172 5.35 -9.15 14.54
CA MET A 172 5.01 -10.27 13.68
C MET A 172 5.87 -11.47 14.05
N THR A 173 5.25 -12.63 14.09
CA THR A 173 5.96 -13.92 14.19
C THR A 173 6.00 -14.56 12.82
N TYR A 174 7.17 -14.97 12.38
CA TYR A 174 7.36 -15.62 11.09
C TYR A 174 8.52 -16.63 11.17
N THR A 175 8.42 -17.72 10.42
CA THR A 175 9.47 -18.77 10.37
C THR A 175 10.38 -18.53 9.19
N MET A 176 11.66 -18.32 9.47
CA MET A 176 12.72 -18.25 8.46
C MET A 176 13.68 -19.43 8.64
N ARG A 177 13.92 -20.18 7.57
CA ARG A 177 14.84 -21.34 7.56
C ARG A 177 14.55 -22.34 8.69
N GLY A 178 13.27 -22.62 8.97
CA GLY A 178 12.86 -23.55 10.01
C GLY A 178 12.98 -23.05 11.46
N LYS A 179 13.40 -21.79 11.65
CA LYS A 179 13.44 -21.14 12.97
C LYS A 179 12.39 -20.04 13.05
N GLU A 180 11.63 -20.05 14.13
CA GLU A 180 10.63 -19.03 14.42
C GLU A 180 11.27 -17.79 15.04
N TYR A 181 10.88 -16.62 14.56
CA TYR A 181 11.30 -15.32 15.07
C TYR A 181 10.06 -14.46 15.36
N THR A 182 10.11 -13.71 16.44
CA THR A 182 9.12 -12.70 16.79
C THR A 182 9.82 -11.36 16.94
N MET A 183 9.58 -10.44 16.00
CA MET A 183 10.26 -9.14 15.98
C MET A 183 9.25 -8.04 15.63
N SER A 184 9.64 -6.78 15.83
CA SER A 184 8.86 -5.66 15.33
C SER A 184 8.81 -5.67 13.80
N LEU A 185 7.78 -5.06 13.22
CA LEU A 185 7.67 -4.93 11.76
C LEU A 185 8.86 -4.15 11.19
N MET A 186 9.35 -3.17 11.95
CA MET A 186 10.52 -2.40 11.56
C MET A 186 11.81 -3.25 11.56
N ASP A 187 12.01 -4.11 12.57
CA ASP A 187 13.19 -4.99 12.63
C ASP A 187 13.13 -6.04 11.51
N TRP A 188 11.96 -6.59 11.20
CA TRP A 188 11.76 -7.47 10.05
C TRP A 188 12.19 -6.79 8.75
N TYR A 189 11.79 -5.53 8.56
CA TYR A 189 12.18 -4.74 7.40
C TYR A 189 13.70 -4.52 7.33
N TYR A 190 14.36 -4.18 8.45
CA TYR A 190 15.81 -4.01 8.49
C TYR A 190 16.54 -5.31 8.17
N CYS A 191 16.12 -6.43 8.72
CA CYS A 191 16.69 -7.75 8.39
C CYS A 191 16.51 -8.11 6.91
N LEU A 192 15.36 -7.79 6.31
CA LEU A 192 15.09 -7.99 4.88
C LEU A 192 16.08 -7.24 3.96
N ASN A 193 16.66 -6.16 4.46
CA ASN A 193 17.63 -5.31 3.75
C ASN A 193 19.07 -5.48 4.24
N GLY A 194 19.36 -6.51 5.03
CA GLY A 194 20.70 -6.77 5.56
C GLY A 194 21.21 -5.73 6.55
N GLN A 195 20.30 -5.00 7.20
CA GLN A 195 20.60 -3.92 8.17
C GLN A 195 20.16 -4.26 9.60
N GLY A 196 19.61 -5.45 9.81
CA GLY A 196 19.10 -5.91 11.10
C GLY A 196 20.04 -6.84 11.83
N ALA A 197 19.51 -7.49 12.88
CA ALA A 197 20.23 -8.51 13.65
C ALA A 197 20.46 -9.81 12.84
N GLU A 198 19.61 -10.06 11.86
CA GLU A 198 19.72 -11.16 10.90
C GLU A 198 19.82 -10.57 9.49
N ASP A 199 20.41 -11.29 8.56
CA ASP A 199 20.52 -10.90 7.16
C ASP A 199 19.64 -11.79 6.27
N TRP A 200 18.57 -11.22 5.76
CA TRP A 200 17.67 -11.86 4.80
C TRP A 200 17.57 -11.07 3.49
N SER A 201 18.61 -10.31 3.19
CA SER A 201 18.73 -9.56 1.95
C SER A 201 18.84 -10.50 0.73
N GLU A 202 18.74 -9.90 -0.45
CA GLU A 202 18.91 -10.62 -1.71
C GLU A 202 20.29 -11.30 -1.76
N GLY A 203 20.28 -12.60 -2.04
CA GLY A 203 21.49 -13.43 -2.07
C GLY A 203 21.91 -14.01 -0.71
N ALA A 204 21.44 -13.48 0.42
CA ALA A 204 21.72 -14.04 1.76
C ALA A 204 20.80 -15.21 2.10
N VAL A 205 19.60 -15.24 1.53
CA VAL A 205 18.61 -16.32 1.70
C VAL A 205 18.10 -16.81 0.34
N ALA A 206 17.43 -17.97 0.34
CA ALA A 206 16.73 -18.43 -0.85
C ALA A 206 15.66 -17.41 -1.28
N ALA A 207 15.49 -17.25 -2.58
CA ALA A 207 14.56 -16.26 -3.11
C ALA A 207 13.11 -16.50 -2.68
N GLU A 208 12.70 -17.77 -2.58
CA GLU A 208 11.38 -18.18 -2.11
C GLU A 208 11.13 -17.77 -0.66
N ASP A 209 12.12 -17.94 0.23
CA ASP A 209 12.04 -17.54 1.63
C ASP A 209 11.89 -16.02 1.74
N ARG A 210 12.65 -15.28 0.93
CA ARG A 210 12.59 -13.82 0.89
C ARG A 210 11.24 -13.32 0.38
N ILE A 211 10.73 -13.89 -0.70
CA ILE A 211 9.41 -13.56 -1.23
C ILE A 211 8.30 -13.89 -0.23
N GLY A 212 8.40 -15.02 0.47
CA GLY A 212 7.46 -15.38 1.54
C GLY A 212 7.44 -14.36 2.68
N LEU A 213 8.62 -13.87 3.10
CA LEU A 213 8.72 -12.82 4.12
C LEU A 213 8.13 -11.49 3.64
N ILE A 214 8.43 -11.07 2.40
CA ILE A 214 7.85 -9.86 1.79
C ILE A 214 6.32 -9.96 1.78
N ALA A 215 5.78 -11.11 1.38
CA ALA A 215 4.34 -11.35 1.36
C ALA A 215 3.72 -11.30 2.77
N ALA A 216 4.40 -11.84 3.79
CA ALA A 216 3.93 -11.77 5.17
C ALA A 216 3.92 -10.33 5.71
N LEU A 217 4.93 -9.52 5.38
CA LEU A 217 4.97 -8.10 5.74
C LEU A 217 3.91 -7.29 4.99
N GLU A 218 3.69 -7.58 3.70
CA GLU A 218 2.59 -6.99 2.92
C GLU A 218 1.23 -7.27 3.58
N ALA A 219 1.01 -8.50 4.07
CA ALA A 219 -0.22 -8.84 4.79
C ALA A 219 -0.44 -7.98 6.04
N GLN A 220 0.62 -7.67 6.80
CA GLN A 220 0.52 -6.80 7.96
C GLN A 220 0.14 -5.37 7.55
N ILE A 221 0.74 -4.85 6.47
CA ILE A 221 0.46 -3.50 5.97
C ILE A 221 -1.00 -3.39 5.51
N LEU A 222 -1.45 -4.33 4.68
CA LEU A 222 -2.81 -4.32 4.14
C LEU A 222 -3.86 -4.54 5.24
N GLY A 223 -3.58 -5.45 6.19
CA GLY A 223 -4.48 -5.76 7.29
C GLY A 223 -4.58 -4.66 8.36
N ALA A 224 -3.62 -3.75 8.41
CA ALA A 224 -3.65 -2.61 9.34
C ALA A 224 -4.54 -1.45 8.87
N TYR A 225 -4.89 -1.39 7.59
CA TYR A 225 -5.76 -0.35 6.97
C TYR A 225 -5.30 1.10 7.13
N TYR A 226 -4.05 1.36 7.51
CA TYR A 226 -3.51 2.73 7.57
C TYR A 226 -3.30 3.34 6.20
N THR A 227 -3.13 2.52 5.18
CA THR A 227 -3.01 2.96 3.79
C THR A 227 -3.80 2.00 2.90
N VAL A 228 -4.61 2.57 2.02
CA VAL A 228 -5.39 1.82 1.04
C VAL A 228 -4.83 2.10 -0.35
N PRO A 229 -4.15 1.14 -1.01
CA PRO A 229 -3.75 1.27 -2.40
C PRO A 229 -4.99 1.29 -3.29
N ILE A 230 -5.21 2.36 -4.06
CA ILE A 230 -6.40 2.52 -4.89
C ILE A 230 -6.08 2.27 -6.35
N VAL A 231 -5.03 2.92 -6.87
CA VAL A 231 -4.63 2.86 -8.27
C VAL A 231 -3.12 2.88 -8.41
N TYR A 232 -2.65 2.41 -9.54
CA TYR A 232 -1.28 2.65 -9.98
C TYR A 232 -1.30 3.40 -11.33
N SER A 233 -0.32 4.29 -11.51
CA SER A 233 -0.20 5.09 -12.71
C SER A 233 0.60 4.36 -13.76
N TYR A 234 0.11 4.39 -14.99
CA TYR A 234 0.89 4.03 -16.17
C TYR A 234 1.40 5.29 -16.86
N SER A 235 2.62 5.25 -17.34
CA SER A 235 3.11 6.23 -18.31
C SER A 235 3.15 5.57 -19.68
N ALA A 236 2.59 6.24 -20.69
CA ALA A 236 2.72 5.85 -22.07
C ALA A 236 3.82 6.73 -22.73
N THR A 237 4.79 6.10 -23.35
CA THR A 237 5.86 6.81 -24.08
C THR A 237 5.69 6.53 -25.55
N LEU A 238 5.53 7.59 -26.34
CA LEU A 238 5.62 7.51 -27.79
C LEU A 238 7.08 7.55 -28.18
N ILE A 239 7.53 6.53 -28.89
CA ILE A 239 8.89 6.43 -29.41
C ILE A 239 8.82 6.59 -30.90
N SER A 240 9.63 7.55 -31.48
CA SER A 240 9.73 7.71 -32.89
C SER A 240 10.31 6.44 -33.52
N TYR A 241 9.84 6.06 -34.71
CA TYR A 241 10.40 4.93 -35.48
C TYR A 241 11.88 5.15 -35.86
N GLN A 242 12.36 6.39 -35.79
CA GLN A 242 13.75 6.74 -36.03
C GLN A 242 14.69 6.36 -34.88
N VAL A 243 14.14 6.02 -33.72
CA VAL A 243 14.91 5.66 -32.54
C VAL A 243 14.56 4.24 -32.11
N GLU A 244 15.55 3.38 -32.13
CA GLU A 244 15.40 2.03 -31.57
C GLU A 244 16.18 1.90 -30.28
N TYR A 245 15.52 1.32 -29.25
CA TYR A 245 16.15 0.99 -27.98
C TYR A 245 16.52 -0.50 -27.97
N ILE A 246 17.79 -0.79 -27.68
CA ILE A 246 18.29 -2.16 -27.53
C ILE A 246 17.61 -2.82 -26.32
N SER A 247 17.40 -2.07 -25.24
CA SER A 247 16.63 -2.53 -24.09
C SER A 247 15.14 -2.30 -24.32
N ARG A 248 14.36 -3.35 -24.33
CA ARG A 248 12.88 -3.29 -24.38
C ARG A 248 12.22 -3.13 -23.02
N THR A 249 13.01 -3.17 -21.96
CA THR A 249 12.51 -3.08 -20.57
C THR A 249 12.71 -1.66 -20.05
N TYR A 250 11.61 -1.00 -19.73
CA TYR A 250 11.64 0.31 -19.09
C TYR A 250 12.12 0.21 -17.65
N ASN A 251 13.06 1.04 -17.27
CA ASN A 251 13.57 1.19 -15.93
C ASN A 251 13.22 2.58 -15.40
N THR A 252 12.65 2.68 -14.21
CA THR A 252 12.22 3.95 -13.62
C THR A 252 13.37 4.95 -13.38
N PHE A 253 14.60 4.47 -13.25
CA PHE A 253 15.79 5.32 -13.05
C PHE A 253 16.53 5.65 -14.35
N MET A 254 16.54 4.71 -15.30
CA MET A 254 17.34 4.80 -16.51
C MET A 254 16.49 4.81 -17.79
N ALA A 255 15.18 4.85 -17.66
CA ALA A 255 14.24 4.68 -18.75
C ALA A 255 14.57 3.42 -19.58
N TYR A 256 14.84 3.54 -20.85
CA TYR A 256 15.30 2.44 -21.72
C TYR A 256 16.83 2.30 -21.74
N GLY A 257 17.53 2.84 -20.75
CA GLY A 257 18.98 2.78 -20.64
C GLY A 257 19.71 4.01 -21.20
N GLY A 258 18.94 5.03 -21.62
CA GLY A 258 19.47 6.29 -22.13
C GLY A 258 20.15 6.18 -23.50
N ILE A 259 20.83 7.23 -23.91
CA ILE A 259 21.46 7.37 -25.25
C ILE A 259 22.43 6.22 -25.58
N ARG A 260 23.05 5.61 -24.58
CA ARG A 260 23.99 4.49 -24.80
C ARG A 260 23.35 3.25 -25.44
N TYR A 261 22.05 3.10 -25.28
CA TYR A 261 21.29 1.94 -25.73
C TYR A 261 20.31 2.31 -26.87
N MET A 262 20.53 3.45 -27.48
CA MET A 262 19.70 3.92 -28.58
C MET A 262 20.48 3.77 -29.90
N THR A 263 19.82 3.28 -30.90
CA THR A 263 20.26 3.38 -32.29
C THR A 263 19.35 4.32 -33.06
N TYR A 264 19.90 5.05 -34.00
CA TYR A 264 19.15 5.93 -34.86
C TYR A 264 18.99 5.27 -36.23
N ASN A 265 17.77 5.07 -36.65
CA ASN A 265 17.44 4.52 -37.96
C ASN A 265 17.28 5.69 -38.95
N TYR A 266 18.10 5.68 -40.01
CA TYR A 266 18.09 6.72 -41.06
C TYR A 266 17.02 6.43 -42.10
#